data_4b8a5ce8cd557bdd9f6c4b3a9657047c
#
_entry.id   4b8a5ce8cd557bdd9f6c4b3a9657047c
#
_cell.length_a   1.000
_cell.length_b   1.000
_cell.length_c   1.000
_cell.angle_alpha   90.00
_cell.angle_beta   90.00
_cell.angle_gamma   90.00
#
_symmetry.space_group_name_H-M   'P 1'
#
loop_
_entity.id
_entity.type
_entity.pdbx_description
1 polymer ?
#
loop_
_entity_poly.entity_id
_entity_poly.type
_entity_poly.pdbx_seq_one_letter_code
_entity_poly.pdbx_strand_id
1 'polypeptide(L)'
;VKEHVDTLQEYKDYLWSNKDIDPHEIRSMRESILNHFARGENVIDKRNRLSKILDIPYFGRIDFKENKSDSKNIPIYIGIHTFFDIKSKRNLIYDWRAPISGMFYDYESDEATYSSPSGEVHGKISLKRQYRIRKGKMEYMIESSVTVHDDILQKELCSNADDKMRNIVTTIQREQNRIIRNEDTPVLIIQGVAGSGKTSIALHRIAYLLYAQKGKIASRDILIISPNKVFADYISNVLPELGETTVPEASMEQILSTVLNNKYKYQDFFGQVSELLEKPVPDFIERIQYKASFEFVSRLDKFILHMENHYFKAINVKITKYITCLLYTSPSP
;
A
#
# COMPACT_ATOMS: atom_id res chain seq x y z
N VAL A 1 18.41 9.85 -17.95
CA VAL A 1 18.29 10.83 -16.84
C VAL A 1 18.98 12.13 -17.21
N LYS A 2 20.26 12.11 -17.59
CA LYS A 2 21.00 13.32 -17.94
C LYS A 2 20.33 14.10 -19.09
N GLU A 3 19.97 13.43 -20.16
CA GLU A 3 19.25 14.00 -21.32
C GLU A 3 17.94 14.70 -20.91
N HIS A 4 17.16 14.12 -19.98
CA HIS A 4 15.93 14.75 -19.49
C HIS A 4 16.19 15.97 -18.62
N VAL A 5 17.27 15.98 -17.85
CA VAL A 5 17.66 17.14 -17.03
C VAL A 5 18.12 18.29 -17.94
N ASP A 6 18.92 17.98 -18.95
CA ASP A 6 19.39 18.97 -19.92
C ASP A 6 18.22 19.63 -20.66
N THR A 7 17.24 18.83 -21.13
CA THR A 7 16.02 19.34 -21.79
C THR A 7 15.18 20.23 -20.85
N LEU A 8 15.05 19.87 -19.59
CA LEU A 8 14.32 20.70 -18.62
C LEU A 8 15.03 22.02 -18.32
N GLN A 9 16.37 22.01 -18.32
CA GLN A 9 17.14 23.22 -18.14
C GLN A 9 16.99 24.15 -19.36
N GLU A 10 16.99 23.61 -20.57
CA GLU A 10 16.74 24.38 -21.82
C GLU A 10 15.35 25.04 -21.79
N TYR A 11 14.29 24.33 -21.40
CA TYR A 11 12.94 24.90 -21.24
C TYR A 11 12.89 26.01 -20.20
N LYS A 12 13.57 25.82 -19.08
CA LYS A 12 13.66 26.83 -18.03
C LYS A 12 14.33 28.08 -18.56
N ASP A 13 15.49 27.95 -19.20
CA ASP A 13 16.28 29.08 -19.71
C ASP A 13 15.50 29.83 -20.79
N TYR A 14 14.75 29.14 -21.66
CA TYR A 14 13.86 29.74 -22.63
C TYR A 14 12.76 30.59 -22.00
N LEU A 15 12.06 30.04 -20.97
CA LEU A 15 10.99 30.76 -20.25
C LEU A 15 11.49 31.99 -19.50
N TRP A 16 12.73 31.98 -18.99
CA TRP A 16 13.31 33.12 -18.30
C TRP A 16 13.85 34.21 -19.26
N SER A 17 14.22 33.82 -20.46
CA SER A 17 14.81 34.73 -21.46
C SER A 17 13.74 35.49 -22.25
N ASN A 18 12.54 34.99 -22.38
CA ASN A 18 11.47 35.58 -23.20
C ASN A 18 10.33 36.08 -22.30
N LYS A 19 10.10 37.39 -22.27
CA LYS A 19 9.05 38.05 -21.47
C LYS A 19 7.67 38.07 -22.12
N ASP A 20 7.60 37.95 -23.46
CA ASP A 20 6.35 38.04 -24.25
C ASP A 20 6.08 36.70 -24.96
N ILE A 21 5.81 35.62 -24.19
CA ILE A 21 5.49 34.32 -24.75
C ILE A 21 3.98 34.19 -24.93
N ASP A 22 3.52 33.67 -26.08
CA ASP A 22 2.11 33.36 -26.34
C ASP A 22 1.57 32.36 -25.31
N PRO A 23 0.37 32.60 -24.70
CA PRO A 23 -0.28 31.69 -23.80
C PRO A 23 -0.44 30.26 -24.33
N HIS A 24 -0.59 30.08 -25.64
CA HIS A 24 -0.66 28.77 -26.28
C HIS A 24 0.71 28.07 -26.27
N GLU A 25 1.78 28.79 -26.45
CA GLU A 25 3.14 28.27 -26.42
C GLU A 25 3.52 27.85 -25.00
N ILE A 26 3.16 28.65 -23.97
CA ILE A 26 3.32 28.28 -22.55
C ILE A 26 2.59 26.98 -22.22
N ARG A 27 1.36 26.80 -22.73
CA ARG A 27 0.57 25.57 -22.49
C ARG A 27 1.25 24.36 -23.13
N SER A 28 1.68 24.47 -24.37
CA SER A 28 2.38 23.41 -25.11
C SER A 28 3.69 23.01 -24.41
N MET A 29 4.48 24.01 -23.97
CA MET A 29 5.70 23.77 -23.19
C MET A 29 5.42 23.08 -21.86
N ARG A 30 4.37 23.52 -21.15
CA ARG A 30 3.97 22.88 -19.89
C ARG A 30 3.62 21.40 -20.09
N GLU A 31 2.87 21.06 -21.13
CA GLU A 31 2.56 19.68 -21.47
C GLU A 31 3.82 18.89 -21.83
N SER A 32 4.73 19.49 -22.60
CA SER A 32 6.02 18.87 -22.93
C SER A 32 6.86 18.60 -21.69
N ILE A 33 6.96 19.56 -20.79
CA ILE A 33 7.68 19.43 -19.50
C ILE A 33 7.06 18.31 -18.68
N LEU A 34 5.74 18.26 -18.53
CA LEU A 34 5.06 17.20 -17.78
C LEU A 34 5.31 15.81 -18.38
N ASN A 35 5.31 15.71 -19.71
CA ASN A 35 5.63 14.47 -20.41
C ASN A 35 7.09 14.04 -20.22
N HIS A 36 8.03 14.99 -20.19
CA HIS A 36 9.43 14.70 -19.88
C HIS A 36 9.65 14.27 -18.45
N PHE A 37 8.97 14.89 -17.47
CA PHE A 37 8.99 14.44 -16.07
C PHE A 37 8.46 13.01 -15.94
N ALA A 38 7.30 12.72 -16.51
CA ALA A 38 6.71 11.38 -16.47
C ALA A 38 7.62 10.31 -17.10
N ARG A 39 8.30 10.65 -18.22
CA ARG A 39 9.29 9.76 -18.83
C ARG A 39 10.52 9.59 -17.94
N GLY A 40 11.00 10.68 -17.32
CA GLY A 40 12.14 10.65 -16.41
C GLY A 40 11.88 9.80 -15.18
N GLU A 41 10.72 9.93 -14.54
CA GLU A 41 10.30 9.09 -13.43
C GLU A 41 10.24 7.60 -13.82
N ASN A 42 9.66 7.28 -14.97
CA ASN A 42 9.63 5.90 -15.48
C ASN A 42 11.03 5.30 -15.69
N VAL A 43 11.99 6.10 -16.16
CA VAL A 43 13.39 5.65 -16.34
C VAL A 43 14.08 5.41 -14.99
N ILE A 44 13.86 6.29 -14.02
CA ILE A 44 14.40 6.14 -12.66
C ILE A 44 13.82 4.89 -12.00
N ASP A 45 12.51 4.69 -12.07
CA ASP A 45 11.84 3.52 -11.53
C ASP A 45 12.35 2.22 -12.17
N LYS A 46 12.49 2.22 -13.49
CA LYS A 46 13.05 1.08 -14.21
C LYS A 46 14.49 0.78 -13.78
N ARG A 47 15.32 1.80 -13.62
CA ARG A 47 16.69 1.65 -13.11
C ARG A 47 16.68 1.07 -11.69
N ASN A 48 15.84 1.60 -10.80
CA ASN A 48 15.75 1.15 -9.41
C ASN A 48 15.27 -0.32 -9.34
N ARG A 49 14.29 -0.70 -10.16
CA ARG A 49 13.84 -2.11 -10.28
C ARG A 49 14.95 -3.03 -10.78
N LEU A 50 15.67 -2.62 -11.81
CA LEU A 50 16.80 -3.39 -12.34
C LEU A 50 17.93 -3.53 -11.32
N SER A 51 18.23 -2.48 -10.55
CA SER A 51 19.22 -2.55 -9.47
C SER A 51 18.82 -3.57 -8.39
N LYS A 52 17.54 -3.60 -8.01
CA LYS A 52 17.02 -4.60 -7.05
C LYS A 52 17.08 -6.03 -7.62
N ILE A 53 16.78 -6.21 -8.91
CA ILE A 53 16.90 -7.51 -9.59
C ILE A 53 18.36 -7.97 -9.64
N LEU A 54 19.32 -7.07 -9.81
CA LEU A 54 20.74 -7.42 -9.77
C LEU A 54 21.21 -7.88 -8.39
N ASP A 55 20.65 -7.32 -7.33
CA ASP A 55 20.96 -7.70 -5.96
C ASP A 55 20.29 -9.02 -5.57
N ILE A 56 18.97 -9.13 -5.80
CA ILE A 56 18.16 -10.31 -5.48
C ILE A 56 17.26 -10.62 -6.69
N PRO A 57 17.75 -11.40 -7.67
CA PRO A 57 17.00 -11.65 -8.90
C PRO A 57 15.73 -12.47 -8.66
N TYR A 58 15.82 -13.52 -7.85
CA TYR A 58 14.71 -14.41 -7.51
C TYR A 58 14.97 -15.07 -6.16
N PHE A 59 13.92 -15.51 -5.53
CA PHE A 59 13.96 -16.24 -4.26
C PHE A 59 13.28 -17.61 -4.34
N GLY A 60 12.50 -17.87 -5.40
CA GLY A 60 11.76 -19.11 -5.61
C GLY A 60 11.90 -19.62 -7.03
N ARG A 61 11.77 -20.93 -7.18
CA ARG A 61 11.62 -21.62 -8.47
C ARG A 61 10.66 -22.78 -8.31
N ILE A 62 9.76 -22.92 -9.26
CA ILE A 62 8.99 -24.15 -9.49
C ILE A 62 9.21 -24.61 -10.91
N ASP A 63 9.27 -25.92 -11.11
CA ASP A 63 9.25 -26.51 -12.43
C ASP A 63 7.83 -27.06 -12.68
N PHE A 64 7.13 -26.44 -13.61
CA PHE A 64 5.72 -26.70 -13.89
C PHE A 64 5.53 -27.29 -15.27
N LYS A 65 4.69 -28.32 -15.35
CA LYS A 65 4.29 -28.96 -16.61
C LYS A 65 2.77 -28.89 -16.73
N GLU A 66 2.28 -28.23 -17.76
CA GLU A 66 0.83 -28.19 -18.07
C GLU A 66 0.31 -29.58 -18.45
N ASN A 67 -0.95 -29.89 -18.16
CA ASN A 67 -1.62 -31.13 -18.51
C ASN A 67 -2.00 -31.25 -20.02
N LYS A 68 -1.22 -30.63 -20.92
CA LYS A 68 -1.37 -30.74 -22.35
C LYS A 68 -0.43 -31.80 -22.92
N SER A 69 -0.84 -32.52 -24.00
CA SER A 69 -0.14 -33.67 -24.55
C SER A 69 1.34 -33.47 -24.82
N ASP A 70 1.78 -32.25 -25.23
CA ASP A 70 3.16 -31.99 -25.64
C ASP A 70 3.85 -30.93 -24.73
N SER A 71 3.35 -30.69 -23.53
CA SER A 71 3.93 -29.67 -22.69
C SER A 71 5.26 -30.09 -22.08
N LYS A 72 6.27 -29.24 -22.23
CA LYS A 72 7.58 -29.38 -21.59
C LYS A 72 7.53 -28.86 -20.16
N ASN A 73 8.39 -29.38 -19.31
CA ASN A 73 8.62 -28.86 -17.99
C ASN A 73 9.27 -27.46 -18.08
N ILE A 74 8.60 -26.43 -17.56
CA ILE A 74 9.03 -25.03 -17.67
C ILE A 74 9.48 -24.57 -16.31
N PRO A 75 10.74 -24.09 -16.15
CA PRO A 75 11.20 -23.47 -14.92
C PRO A 75 10.59 -22.07 -14.79
N ILE A 76 9.92 -21.79 -13.67
CA ILE A 76 9.31 -20.51 -13.31
C ILE A 76 10.09 -19.96 -12.14
N TYR A 77 10.87 -18.90 -12.39
CA TYR A 77 11.60 -18.19 -11.34
C TYR A 77 10.74 -17.06 -10.78
N ILE A 78 10.72 -16.91 -9.47
CA ILE A 78 9.86 -15.98 -8.73
C ILE A 78 10.72 -14.98 -7.98
N GLY A 79 10.48 -13.71 -8.22
CA GLY A 79 11.19 -12.59 -7.59
C GLY A 79 10.26 -11.47 -7.18
N ILE A 80 10.83 -10.38 -6.65
CA ILE A 80 10.08 -9.18 -6.24
C ILE A 80 9.56 -8.41 -7.47
N HIS A 81 10.27 -8.50 -8.60
CA HIS A 81 9.91 -7.82 -9.84
C HIS A 81 9.97 -8.78 -11.02
N THR A 82 9.07 -8.57 -11.98
CA THR A 82 9.15 -9.26 -13.26
C THR A 82 10.38 -8.81 -14.07
N PHE A 83 11.09 -9.75 -14.64
CA PHE A 83 12.13 -9.49 -15.64
C PHE A 83 11.77 -10.15 -16.96
N PHE A 84 11.47 -9.28 -17.95
CA PHE A 84 11.18 -9.71 -19.32
C PHE A 84 12.44 -9.55 -20.20
N ASP A 85 12.88 -10.64 -20.80
CA ASP A 85 13.98 -10.61 -21.75
C ASP A 85 13.47 -10.31 -23.17
N ILE A 86 13.89 -9.17 -23.70
CA ILE A 86 13.49 -8.70 -25.04
C ILE A 86 13.99 -9.63 -26.15
N LYS A 87 15.16 -10.24 -25.95
CA LYS A 87 15.78 -11.11 -26.98
C LYS A 87 15.03 -12.43 -27.13
N SER A 88 14.74 -13.09 -26.01
CA SER A 88 14.00 -14.37 -26.02
C SER A 88 12.48 -14.17 -26.02
N LYS A 89 11.99 -12.95 -25.87
CA LYS A 89 10.55 -12.59 -25.72
C LYS A 89 9.85 -13.40 -24.62
N ARG A 90 10.54 -13.64 -23.50
CA ARG A 90 10.02 -14.43 -22.37
C ARG A 90 10.23 -13.69 -21.05
N ASN A 91 9.34 -13.97 -20.11
CA ASN A 91 9.60 -13.63 -18.71
C ASN A 91 10.62 -14.62 -18.17
N LEU A 92 11.79 -14.14 -17.76
CA LEU A 92 12.80 -14.96 -17.08
C LEU A 92 12.51 -15.01 -15.57
N ILE A 93 11.91 -13.93 -15.02
CA ILE A 93 11.51 -13.85 -13.61
C ILE A 93 10.08 -13.33 -13.56
N TYR A 94 9.23 -13.98 -12.79
CA TYR A 94 7.86 -13.57 -12.52
C TYR A 94 7.78 -12.86 -11.17
N ASP A 95 6.99 -11.81 -11.13
CA ASP A 95 6.67 -11.12 -9.88
C ASP A 95 5.92 -12.07 -8.93
N TRP A 96 6.24 -12.04 -7.65
CA TRP A 96 5.62 -12.89 -6.64
C TRP A 96 4.10 -12.72 -6.55
N ARG A 97 3.59 -11.54 -6.95
CA ARG A 97 2.16 -11.21 -6.96
C ARG A 97 1.42 -11.79 -8.17
N ALA A 98 2.12 -12.13 -9.23
CA ALA A 98 1.51 -12.70 -10.43
C ALA A 98 0.74 -13.99 -10.11
N PRO A 99 -0.40 -14.27 -10.80
CA PRO A 99 -1.19 -15.48 -10.56
C PRO A 99 -0.37 -16.77 -10.63
N ILE A 100 0.50 -16.89 -11.64
CA ILE A 100 1.39 -18.03 -11.82
C ILE A 100 2.33 -18.25 -10.63
N SER A 101 2.77 -17.17 -9.97
CA SER A 101 3.63 -17.23 -8.78
C SER A 101 2.88 -17.68 -7.53
N GLY A 102 1.55 -17.61 -7.52
CA GLY A 102 0.69 -18.13 -6.47
C GLY A 102 0.93 -19.61 -6.22
N MET A 103 1.21 -20.38 -7.29
CA MET A 103 1.49 -21.80 -7.17
C MET A 103 2.66 -22.12 -6.22
N PHE A 104 3.65 -21.25 -6.12
CA PHE A 104 4.77 -21.42 -5.19
C PHE A 104 4.33 -21.44 -3.71
N TYR A 105 3.29 -20.70 -3.37
CA TYR A 105 2.79 -20.59 -1.98
C TYR A 105 1.69 -21.62 -1.68
N ASP A 106 0.86 -21.93 -2.68
CA ASP A 106 -0.36 -22.71 -2.48
C ASP A 106 -0.13 -24.22 -2.59
N TYR A 107 0.94 -24.63 -3.30
CA TYR A 107 1.19 -26.04 -3.58
C TYR A 107 2.61 -26.44 -3.16
N GLU A 108 2.74 -27.66 -2.65
CA GLU A 108 4.05 -28.25 -2.32
C GLU A 108 4.63 -29.01 -3.52
N SER A 109 3.92 -29.99 -4.01
CA SER A 109 4.24 -30.82 -5.18
C SER A 109 2.94 -31.37 -5.78
N ASP A 110 3.04 -32.03 -6.92
CA ASP A 110 1.92 -32.63 -7.64
C ASP A 110 1.00 -31.65 -8.36
N GLU A 111 -0.32 -31.89 -8.35
CA GLU A 111 -1.26 -31.12 -9.14
C GLU A 111 -1.38 -29.68 -8.62
N ALA A 112 -1.23 -28.73 -9.54
CA ALA A 112 -1.32 -27.31 -9.25
C ALA A 112 -2.11 -26.60 -10.35
N THR A 113 -2.79 -25.52 -9.97
CA THR A 113 -3.58 -24.68 -10.87
C THR A 113 -3.29 -23.21 -10.65
N TYR A 114 -3.39 -22.42 -11.72
CA TYR A 114 -3.37 -20.96 -11.61
C TYR A 114 -4.30 -20.33 -12.64
N SER A 115 -4.83 -19.14 -12.31
CA SER A 115 -5.69 -18.37 -13.21
C SER A 115 -4.83 -17.58 -14.19
N SER A 116 -5.09 -17.77 -15.49
CA SER A 116 -4.49 -17.01 -16.58
C SER A 116 -5.57 -16.17 -17.27
N PRO A 117 -5.23 -15.12 -18.03
CA PRO A 117 -6.19 -14.37 -18.84
C PRO A 117 -6.99 -15.22 -19.82
N SER A 118 -6.47 -16.39 -20.21
CA SER A 118 -7.14 -17.35 -21.10
C SER A 118 -7.94 -18.44 -20.37
N GLY A 119 -8.05 -18.35 -19.03
CA GLY A 119 -8.75 -19.34 -18.20
C GLY A 119 -7.82 -20.03 -17.21
N GLU A 120 -8.35 -21.03 -16.49
CA GLU A 120 -7.57 -21.83 -15.56
C GLU A 120 -6.60 -22.76 -16.28
N VAL A 121 -5.37 -22.79 -15.80
CA VAL A 121 -4.31 -23.67 -16.29
C VAL A 121 -4.02 -24.72 -15.23
N HIS A 122 -4.15 -25.99 -15.61
CA HIS A 122 -3.90 -27.15 -14.75
C HIS A 122 -2.59 -27.83 -15.16
N GLY A 123 -1.84 -28.31 -14.19
CA GLY A 123 -0.57 -28.98 -14.43
C GLY A 123 0.03 -29.61 -13.20
N LYS A 124 1.28 -29.99 -13.27
CA LYS A 124 2.04 -30.64 -12.21
C LYS A 124 3.30 -29.85 -11.87
N ILE A 125 3.57 -29.68 -10.58
CA ILE A 125 4.84 -29.17 -10.07
C ILE A 125 5.75 -30.37 -9.82
N SER A 126 6.87 -30.44 -10.52
CA SER A 126 7.86 -31.50 -10.38
C SER A 126 9.03 -31.12 -9.48
N LEU A 127 9.26 -29.82 -9.27
CA LEU A 127 10.35 -29.30 -8.45
C LEU A 127 9.93 -27.99 -7.81
N LYS A 128 10.29 -27.81 -6.55
CA LYS A 128 10.15 -26.53 -5.83
C LYS A 128 11.45 -26.25 -5.11
N ARG A 129 12.02 -25.06 -5.35
CA ARG A 129 13.27 -24.62 -4.72
C ARG A 129 13.13 -23.22 -4.20
N GLN A 130 13.75 -22.99 -3.06
CA GLN A 130 13.89 -21.69 -2.42
C GLN A 130 15.36 -21.27 -2.39
N TYR A 131 15.62 -20.01 -2.69
CA TYR A 131 16.97 -19.47 -2.78
C TYR A 131 17.12 -18.27 -1.85
N ARG A 132 18.31 -18.15 -1.27
CA ARG A 132 18.76 -16.90 -0.67
C ARG A 132 19.92 -16.35 -1.47
N ILE A 133 19.69 -15.20 -2.10
CA ILE A 133 20.64 -14.51 -2.94
C ILE A 133 20.84 -13.11 -2.37
N ARG A 134 22.09 -12.69 -2.18
CA ARG A 134 22.48 -11.35 -1.75
C ARG A 134 23.59 -10.82 -2.63
N LYS A 135 23.48 -9.56 -3.05
CA LYS A 135 24.45 -8.91 -3.94
C LYS A 135 24.81 -9.78 -5.14
N GLY A 136 23.80 -10.42 -5.73
CA GLY A 136 23.95 -11.32 -6.86
C GLY A 136 24.67 -12.64 -6.55
N LYS A 137 24.96 -12.96 -5.28
CA LYS A 137 25.61 -14.22 -4.87
C LYS A 137 24.62 -15.11 -4.13
N MET A 138 24.54 -16.37 -4.52
CA MET A 138 23.73 -17.38 -3.84
C MET A 138 24.39 -17.77 -2.53
N GLU A 139 23.71 -17.55 -1.39
CA GLU A 139 24.16 -17.95 -0.06
C GLU A 139 23.77 -19.40 0.24
N TYR A 140 22.49 -19.75 -0.06
CA TYR A 140 22.02 -21.14 0.01
C TYR A 140 20.83 -21.38 -0.91
N MET A 141 20.56 -22.66 -1.16
CA MET A 141 19.40 -23.17 -1.87
C MET A 141 18.84 -24.36 -1.10
N ILE A 142 17.52 -24.38 -0.99
CA ILE A 142 16.77 -25.46 -0.33
C ILE A 142 15.78 -26.02 -1.35
N GLU A 143 15.80 -27.33 -1.50
CA GLU A 143 14.80 -28.05 -2.30
C GLU A 143 13.70 -28.52 -1.34
N SER A 144 12.47 -28.08 -1.57
CA SER A 144 11.35 -28.40 -0.68
C SER A 144 10.83 -29.79 -0.95
N SER A 145 11.17 -30.71 -0.07
CA SER A 145 10.34 -31.88 0.19
C SER A 145 9.71 -31.67 1.57
N VAL A 146 8.42 -31.60 1.64
CA VAL A 146 7.44 -31.56 2.76
C VAL A 146 7.86 -31.11 4.19
N THR A 147 9.15 -31.08 4.57
CA THR A 147 9.58 -30.92 5.98
C THR A 147 10.41 -29.64 6.26
N VAL A 148 10.65 -28.78 5.29
CA VAL A 148 11.72 -27.74 5.37
C VAL A 148 11.24 -26.35 5.79
N HIS A 149 9.93 -26.15 5.99
CA HIS A 149 9.40 -24.83 6.40
C HIS A 149 9.93 -24.35 7.75
N ASP A 150 10.14 -25.24 8.70
CA ASP A 150 10.61 -24.89 10.05
C ASP A 150 12.08 -24.49 10.08
N ASP A 151 12.92 -25.16 9.29
CA ASP A 151 14.37 -24.88 9.25
C ASP A 151 14.69 -23.53 8.58
N ILE A 152 13.93 -23.18 7.53
CA ILE A 152 14.08 -21.88 6.86
C ILE A 152 13.59 -20.76 7.77
N LEU A 153 12.41 -20.93 8.36
CA LEU A 153 11.84 -19.97 9.29
C LEU A 153 12.76 -19.74 10.48
N GLN A 154 13.38 -20.81 11.00
CA GLN A 154 14.31 -20.76 12.12
C GLN A 154 15.61 -20.03 11.75
N LYS A 155 16.18 -20.28 10.56
CA LYS A 155 17.37 -19.57 10.04
C LYS A 155 17.08 -18.08 9.77
N GLU A 156 15.89 -17.78 9.23
CA GLU A 156 15.46 -16.39 8.99
C GLU A 156 15.17 -15.62 10.29
N LEU A 157 14.62 -16.27 11.30
CA LEU A 157 14.38 -15.68 12.61
C LEU A 157 15.69 -15.37 13.36
N CYS A 158 16.77 -16.07 13.06
CA CYS A 158 18.10 -15.81 13.62
C CYS A 158 18.89 -14.71 12.91
N SER A 159 18.38 -14.16 11.79
CA SER A 159 19.01 -13.08 11.03
C SER A 159 18.72 -11.69 11.64
N ASN A 160 19.52 -10.66 11.29
CA ASN A 160 19.36 -9.29 11.77
C ASN A 160 18.01 -8.68 11.34
N ALA A 161 17.49 -7.72 12.10
CA ALA A 161 16.14 -7.13 11.92
C ALA A 161 15.90 -6.57 10.52
N ASP A 162 16.88 -5.93 9.89
CA ASP A 162 16.78 -5.39 8.54
C ASP A 162 16.65 -6.48 7.46
N ASP A 163 17.21 -7.65 7.72
CA ASP A 163 17.12 -8.81 6.84
C ASP A 163 15.78 -9.55 6.98
N LYS A 164 15.18 -9.50 8.17
CA LYS A 164 13.92 -10.22 8.47
C LYS A 164 12.79 -9.80 7.54
N MET A 165 12.73 -8.51 7.20
CA MET A 165 11.67 -7.97 6.34
C MET A 165 11.81 -8.36 4.88
N ARG A 166 13.03 -8.35 4.35
CA ARG A 166 13.29 -8.73 2.96
C ARG A 166 12.95 -10.18 2.65
N ASN A 167 12.93 -11.01 3.68
CA ASN A 167 12.74 -12.46 3.53
C ASN A 167 11.30 -12.91 3.79
N ILE A 168 10.41 -12.02 4.24
CA ILE A 168 9.01 -12.38 4.55
C ILE A 168 8.29 -12.92 3.30
N VAL A 169 8.57 -12.36 2.11
CA VAL A 169 7.97 -12.86 0.87
C VAL A 169 8.29 -14.33 0.60
N THR A 170 9.44 -14.80 1.06
CA THR A 170 9.87 -16.21 0.90
C THR A 170 9.23 -17.16 1.89
N THR A 171 8.73 -16.64 3.02
CA THR A 171 8.19 -17.42 4.14
C THR A 171 6.67 -17.28 4.30
N ILE A 172 5.99 -16.66 3.33
CA ILE A 172 4.53 -16.57 3.33
C ILE A 172 3.94 -17.99 3.30
N GLN A 173 3.18 -18.32 4.33
CA GLN A 173 2.47 -19.59 4.41
C GLN A 173 1.23 -19.59 3.50
N ARG A 174 0.75 -20.77 3.14
CA ARG A 174 -0.41 -20.94 2.25
C ARG A 174 -1.66 -20.18 2.74
N GLU A 175 -1.94 -20.23 4.03
CA GLU A 175 -3.08 -19.50 4.60
C GLU A 175 -2.92 -18.00 4.52
N GLN A 176 -1.71 -17.50 4.79
CA GLN A 176 -1.39 -16.08 4.65
C GLN A 176 -1.52 -15.63 3.18
N ASN A 177 -1.05 -16.44 2.22
CA ASN A 177 -1.18 -16.15 0.80
C ASN A 177 -2.64 -16.01 0.37
N ARG A 178 -3.54 -16.84 0.88
CA ARG A 178 -4.99 -16.71 0.64
C ARG A 178 -5.55 -15.40 1.14
N ILE A 179 -5.14 -14.94 2.34
CA ILE A 179 -5.57 -13.66 2.91
C ILE A 179 -5.03 -12.49 2.05
N ILE A 180 -3.77 -12.57 1.65
CA ILE A 180 -3.11 -11.54 0.84
C ILE A 180 -3.82 -11.37 -0.51
N ARG A 181 -4.18 -12.49 -1.16
CA ARG A 181 -4.77 -12.50 -2.51
C ARG A 181 -6.29 -12.42 -2.57
N ASN A 182 -6.96 -12.31 -1.44
CA ASN A 182 -8.41 -12.17 -1.41
C ASN A 182 -8.82 -10.76 -1.91
N GLU A 183 -9.52 -10.66 -3.03
CA GLU A 183 -9.99 -9.40 -3.63
C GLU A 183 -11.48 -9.13 -3.33
N ASP A 184 -12.24 -10.17 -2.96
CA ASP A 184 -13.71 -10.12 -2.90
C ASP A 184 -14.25 -9.53 -1.59
N THR A 185 -13.42 -9.41 -0.56
CA THR A 185 -13.87 -9.02 0.78
C THR A 185 -13.76 -7.52 0.99
N PRO A 186 -14.89 -6.79 1.13
CA PRO A 186 -14.87 -5.33 1.35
C PRO A 186 -14.27 -4.93 2.70
N VAL A 187 -14.40 -5.79 3.73
CA VAL A 187 -13.81 -5.59 5.06
C VAL A 187 -13.09 -6.87 5.48
N LEU A 188 -11.82 -6.73 5.84
CA LEU A 188 -11.00 -7.83 6.33
C LEU A 188 -10.49 -7.52 7.72
N ILE A 189 -10.80 -8.40 8.69
CA ILE A 189 -10.27 -8.32 10.05
C ILE A 189 -9.23 -9.42 10.22
N ILE A 190 -7.97 -9.04 10.50
CA ILE A 190 -6.88 -9.98 10.73
C ILE A 190 -6.64 -10.08 12.24
N GLN A 191 -6.96 -11.25 12.82
CA GLN A 191 -6.79 -11.53 14.22
C GLN A 191 -5.69 -12.57 14.43
N GLY A 192 -4.97 -12.48 15.53
CA GLY A 192 -3.91 -13.42 15.90
C GLY A 192 -3.08 -12.92 17.08
N VAL A 193 -2.24 -13.78 17.64
CA VAL A 193 -1.35 -13.46 18.76
C VAL A 193 -0.29 -12.41 18.35
N ALA A 194 0.36 -11.80 19.34
CA ALA A 194 1.49 -10.91 19.08
C ALA A 194 2.60 -11.67 18.32
N GLY A 195 3.19 -11.05 17.31
CA GLY A 195 4.23 -11.67 16.48
C GLY A 195 3.74 -12.62 15.37
N SER A 196 2.43 -12.86 15.21
CA SER A 196 1.89 -13.75 14.15
C SER A 196 1.95 -13.16 12.73
N GLY A 197 2.58 -12.01 12.51
CA GLY A 197 2.75 -11.41 11.19
C GLY A 197 1.53 -10.64 10.65
N LYS A 198 0.54 -10.27 11.49
CA LYS A 198 -0.67 -9.55 11.06
C LYS A 198 -0.37 -8.30 10.22
N THR A 199 0.55 -7.48 10.69
CA THR A 199 0.97 -6.25 9.98
C THR A 199 1.66 -6.59 8.66
N SER A 200 2.51 -7.60 8.66
CA SER A 200 3.17 -8.08 7.45
C SER A 200 2.15 -8.54 6.40
N ILE A 201 1.16 -9.34 6.80
CA ILE A 201 0.07 -9.77 5.91
C ILE A 201 -0.67 -8.57 5.33
N ALA A 202 -1.01 -7.57 6.17
CA ALA A 202 -1.70 -6.36 5.72
C ALA A 202 -0.89 -5.59 4.68
N LEU A 203 0.42 -5.41 4.89
CA LEU A 203 1.31 -4.72 3.96
C LEU A 203 1.51 -5.49 2.64
N HIS A 204 1.66 -6.81 2.71
CA HIS A 204 1.72 -7.66 1.51
C HIS A 204 0.41 -7.62 0.74
N ARG A 205 -0.74 -7.57 1.43
CA ARG A 205 -2.03 -7.39 0.79
C ARG A 205 -2.14 -6.05 0.07
N ILE A 206 -1.68 -4.96 0.68
CA ILE A 206 -1.61 -3.65 0.02
C ILE A 206 -0.76 -3.74 -1.24
N ALA A 207 0.44 -4.31 -1.15
CA ALA A 207 1.32 -4.49 -2.30
C ALA A 207 0.68 -5.36 -3.40
N TYR A 208 -0.04 -6.43 -3.01
CA TYR A 208 -0.77 -7.27 -3.94
C TYR A 208 -1.91 -6.51 -4.63
N LEU A 209 -2.73 -5.78 -3.88
CA LEU A 209 -3.86 -5.01 -4.43
C LEU A 209 -3.40 -3.91 -5.40
N LEU A 210 -2.30 -3.21 -5.10
CA LEU A 210 -1.70 -2.24 -6.01
C LEU A 210 -1.22 -2.89 -7.31
N TYR A 211 -0.72 -4.11 -7.24
CA TYR A 211 -0.33 -4.89 -8.40
C TYR A 211 -1.53 -5.41 -9.19
N ALA A 212 -2.48 -6.07 -8.54
CA ALA A 212 -3.63 -6.72 -9.16
C ALA A 212 -4.60 -5.71 -9.79
N GLN A 213 -4.79 -4.57 -9.13
CA GLN A 213 -5.69 -3.51 -9.58
C GLN A 213 -4.93 -2.33 -10.22
N LYS A 214 -3.79 -2.61 -10.83
CA LYS A 214 -2.98 -1.61 -11.51
C LYS A 214 -3.81 -0.83 -12.54
N GLY A 215 -3.77 0.50 -12.45
CA GLY A 215 -4.56 1.41 -13.29
C GLY A 215 -5.95 1.73 -12.75
N LYS A 216 -6.43 1.02 -11.70
CA LYS A 216 -7.66 1.35 -10.97
C LYS A 216 -7.36 2.00 -9.63
N ILE A 217 -6.37 1.47 -8.90
CA ILE A 217 -5.92 1.96 -7.60
C ILE A 217 -4.45 2.36 -7.70
N ALA A 218 -4.11 3.51 -7.16
CA ALA A 218 -2.75 4.01 -6.99
C ALA A 218 -2.42 4.13 -5.50
N SER A 219 -1.13 4.25 -5.15
CA SER A 219 -0.68 4.39 -3.75
C SER A 219 -1.34 5.57 -3.02
N ARG A 220 -1.65 6.66 -3.73
CA ARG A 220 -2.35 7.83 -3.19
C ARG A 220 -3.81 7.57 -2.77
N ASP A 221 -4.41 6.49 -3.28
CA ASP A 221 -5.80 6.12 -2.99
C ASP A 221 -5.90 5.20 -1.76
N ILE A 222 -4.77 4.89 -1.14
CA ILE A 222 -4.66 4.07 0.06
C ILE A 222 -4.17 4.95 1.21
N LEU A 223 -4.79 4.81 2.37
CA LEU A 223 -4.37 5.47 3.60
C LEU A 223 -4.12 4.41 4.68
N ILE A 224 -2.94 4.46 5.29
CA ILE A 224 -2.62 3.65 6.46
C ILE A 224 -2.81 4.49 7.71
N ILE A 225 -3.71 4.07 8.60
CA ILE A 225 -3.91 4.72 9.90
C ILE A 225 -3.11 3.95 10.93
N SER A 226 -2.12 4.61 11.51
CA SER A 226 -1.16 4.03 12.44
C SER A 226 -1.36 4.58 13.86
N PRO A 227 -1.18 3.77 14.91
CA PRO A 227 -1.35 4.23 16.28
C PRO A 227 -0.24 5.17 16.75
N ASN A 228 0.94 5.11 16.15
CA ASN A 228 2.08 5.95 16.51
C ASN A 228 3.08 6.13 15.36
N LYS A 229 3.91 7.16 15.46
CA LYS A 229 4.89 7.53 14.44
C LYS A 229 5.97 6.47 14.19
N VAL A 230 6.41 5.76 15.22
CA VAL A 230 7.46 4.73 15.08
C VAL A 230 6.96 3.56 14.22
N PHE A 231 5.70 3.18 14.42
CA PHE A 231 5.05 2.16 13.60
C PHE A 231 4.86 2.63 12.15
N ALA A 232 4.61 3.90 12.00
CA ALA A 232 4.51 4.62 10.76
C ALA A 232 5.79 4.53 9.93
N ASP A 233 6.89 4.98 10.50
CA ASP A 233 8.22 4.96 9.86
C ASP A 233 8.62 3.52 9.45
N TYR A 234 8.23 2.52 10.24
CA TYR A 234 8.44 1.12 9.91
C TYR A 234 7.67 0.69 8.66
N ILE A 235 6.39 1.02 8.58
CA ILE A 235 5.52 0.68 7.45
C ILE A 235 6.00 1.33 6.15
N SER A 236 6.41 2.59 6.21
CA SER A 236 6.85 3.36 5.03
C SER A 236 8.06 2.74 4.33
N ASN A 237 8.88 1.98 5.06
CA ASN A 237 10.06 1.30 4.51
C ASN A 237 9.74 -0.07 3.89
N VAL A 238 8.66 -0.73 4.32
CA VAL A 238 8.33 -2.11 3.88
C VAL A 238 7.77 -2.16 2.47
N LEU A 239 6.85 -1.27 2.10
CA LEU A 239 6.22 -1.28 0.79
C LEU A 239 7.23 -1.13 -0.37
N PRO A 240 8.24 -0.24 -0.29
CA PRO A 240 9.30 -0.19 -1.29
C PRO A 240 10.09 -1.49 -1.44
N GLU A 241 10.27 -2.25 -0.36
CA GLU A 241 10.93 -3.56 -0.41
C GLU A 241 10.07 -4.61 -1.13
N LEU A 242 8.75 -4.50 -1.03
CA LEU A 242 7.78 -5.35 -1.72
C LEU A 242 7.57 -4.97 -3.19
N GLY A 243 8.26 -3.95 -3.68
CA GLY A 243 8.22 -3.52 -5.07
C GLY A 243 7.22 -2.42 -5.38
N GLU A 244 6.62 -1.79 -4.35
CA GLU A 244 5.64 -0.72 -4.50
C GLU A 244 6.20 0.65 -4.09
N THR A 245 5.47 1.71 -4.43
CA THR A 245 5.74 3.07 -3.95
C THR A 245 5.21 3.23 -2.53
N THR A 246 5.72 4.24 -1.81
CA THR A 246 5.21 4.60 -0.49
C THR A 246 3.73 4.98 -0.54
N VAL A 247 3.00 4.63 0.51
CA VAL A 247 1.57 4.90 0.68
C VAL A 247 1.41 6.00 1.74
N PRO A 248 0.47 6.94 1.57
CA PRO A 248 0.13 7.93 2.59
C PRO A 248 -0.22 7.27 3.92
N GLU A 249 0.25 7.91 4.97
CA GLU A 249 0.10 7.43 6.32
C GLU A 249 -0.27 8.59 7.26
N ALA A 250 -1.14 8.33 8.22
CA ALA A 250 -1.55 9.32 9.21
C ALA A 250 -1.90 8.68 10.55
N SER A 251 -1.66 9.40 11.64
CA SER A 251 -2.28 9.07 12.93
C SER A 251 -3.71 9.62 12.99
N MET A 252 -4.53 9.08 13.92
CA MET A 252 -5.87 9.64 14.17
C MET A 252 -5.82 11.13 14.55
N GLU A 253 -4.80 11.54 15.29
CA GLU A 253 -4.58 12.95 15.67
C GLU A 253 -4.32 13.84 14.46
N GLN A 254 -3.51 13.36 13.50
CA GLN A 254 -3.24 14.09 12.25
C GLN A 254 -4.51 14.23 11.41
N ILE A 255 -5.31 13.17 11.32
CA ILE A 255 -6.60 13.18 10.61
C ILE A 255 -7.53 14.22 11.28
N LEU A 256 -7.67 14.17 12.59
CA LEU A 256 -8.49 15.12 13.35
C LEU A 256 -8.01 16.55 13.16
N SER A 257 -6.71 16.80 13.26
CA SER A 257 -6.12 18.13 13.04
C SER A 257 -6.42 18.67 11.64
N THR A 258 -6.35 17.81 10.62
CA THR A 258 -6.64 18.18 9.24
C THR A 258 -8.12 18.50 9.07
N VAL A 259 -9.03 17.66 9.57
CA VAL A 259 -10.48 17.87 9.49
C VAL A 259 -10.91 19.14 10.24
N LEU A 260 -10.31 19.40 11.39
CA LEU A 260 -10.60 20.58 12.21
C LEU A 260 -9.84 21.84 11.74
N ASN A 261 -9.09 21.75 10.64
CA ASN A 261 -8.26 22.84 10.10
C ASN A 261 -7.35 23.50 11.16
N ASN A 262 -6.88 22.75 12.15
CA ASN A 262 -6.11 23.22 13.30
C ASN A 262 -6.76 24.38 14.10
N LYS A 263 -8.07 24.59 13.96
CA LYS A 263 -8.80 25.68 14.62
C LYS A 263 -9.14 25.39 16.08
N TYR A 264 -9.18 24.13 16.46
CA TYR A 264 -9.62 23.69 17.79
C TYR A 264 -8.49 22.98 18.51
N LYS A 265 -8.34 23.31 19.80
CA LYS A 265 -7.47 22.56 20.72
C LYS A 265 -8.27 21.37 21.27
N TYR A 266 -7.69 20.21 21.25
CA TYR A 266 -8.24 19.00 21.86
C TYR A 266 -7.18 18.32 22.71
N GLN A 267 -7.63 17.53 23.67
CA GLN A 267 -6.76 16.74 24.52
C GLN A 267 -6.27 15.52 23.72
N ASP A 268 -4.95 15.38 23.60
CA ASP A 268 -4.35 14.20 22.99
C ASP A 268 -4.35 13.01 23.97
N PHE A 269 -3.98 11.83 23.45
CA PHE A 269 -3.94 10.61 24.25
C PHE A 269 -2.98 10.71 25.43
N PHE A 270 -1.79 11.27 25.22
CA PHE A 270 -0.78 11.41 26.28
C PHE A 270 -1.23 12.40 27.36
N GLY A 271 -1.82 13.51 26.99
CA GLY A 271 -2.39 14.47 27.92
C GLY A 271 -3.52 13.86 28.76
N GLN A 272 -4.38 13.03 28.13
CA GLN A 272 -5.44 12.33 28.84
C GLN A 272 -4.89 11.29 29.84
N VAL A 273 -3.88 10.52 29.43
CA VAL A 273 -3.24 9.52 30.31
C VAL A 273 -2.50 10.20 31.45
N SER A 274 -1.77 11.29 31.20
CA SER A 274 -1.09 12.06 32.25
C SER A 274 -2.08 12.60 33.29
N GLU A 275 -3.20 13.16 32.85
CA GLU A 275 -4.24 13.66 33.77
C GLU A 275 -4.86 12.53 34.59
N LEU A 276 -5.10 11.35 34.00
CA LEU A 276 -5.59 10.18 34.71
C LEU A 276 -4.62 9.64 35.77
N LEU A 277 -3.31 9.71 35.52
CA LEU A 277 -2.28 9.26 36.44
C LEU A 277 -2.02 10.26 37.58
N GLU A 278 -2.04 11.57 37.27
CA GLU A 278 -1.78 12.60 38.24
C GLU A 278 -2.96 12.85 39.16
N LYS A 279 -4.16 12.84 38.65
CA LYS A 279 -5.40 13.15 39.40
C LYS A 279 -6.56 12.24 38.95
N PRO A 280 -6.63 11.00 39.45
CA PRO A 280 -7.72 10.10 39.12
C PRO A 280 -9.03 10.58 39.79
N VAL A 281 -9.74 11.50 39.13
CA VAL A 281 -11.06 11.95 39.58
C VAL A 281 -12.12 11.01 38.99
N PRO A 282 -13.01 10.42 39.84
CA PRO A 282 -14.05 9.49 39.35
C PRO A 282 -14.90 10.05 38.22
N ASP A 283 -15.32 11.31 38.30
CA ASP A 283 -16.14 11.99 37.29
C ASP A 283 -15.41 12.10 35.94
N PHE A 284 -14.08 12.18 35.94
CA PHE A 284 -13.28 12.24 34.73
C PHE A 284 -13.22 10.88 34.04
N ILE A 285 -13.09 9.82 34.82
CA ILE A 285 -13.13 8.42 34.34
C ILE A 285 -14.50 8.12 33.75
N GLU A 286 -15.57 8.46 34.44
CA GLU A 286 -16.95 8.27 33.98
C GLU A 286 -17.20 9.00 32.65
N ARG A 287 -16.74 10.26 32.52
CA ARG A 287 -16.86 11.02 31.26
C ARG A 287 -16.12 10.36 30.09
N ILE A 288 -14.92 9.81 30.32
CA ILE A 288 -14.18 9.10 29.28
C ILE A 288 -14.93 7.85 28.84
N GLN A 289 -15.40 7.05 29.80
CA GLN A 289 -16.16 5.83 29.52
C GLN A 289 -17.46 6.15 28.76
N TYR A 290 -18.17 7.18 29.20
CA TYR A 290 -19.40 7.62 28.53
C TYR A 290 -19.13 8.09 27.09
N LYS A 291 -18.11 8.93 26.86
CA LYS A 291 -17.74 9.40 25.52
C LYS A 291 -17.27 8.28 24.59
N ALA A 292 -16.74 7.18 25.13
CA ALA A 292 -16.35 5.99 24.38
C ALA A 292 -17.51 5.01 24.13
N SER A 293 -18.74 5.32 24.61
CA SER A 293 -19.90 4.43 24.49
C SER A 293 -20.71 4.70 23.21
N PHE A 294 -21.40 3.66 22.72
CA PHE A 294 -22.38 3.80 21.62
C PHE A 294 -23.56 4.70 22.00
N GLU A 295 -23.90 4.81 23.29
CA GLU A 295 -24.93 5.72 23.76
C GLU A 295 -24.57 7.18 23.46
N PHE A 296 -23.31 7.55 23.71
CA PHE A 296 -22.83 8.91 23.39
C PHE A 296 -22.92 9.20 21.89
N VAL A 297 -22.51 8.26 21.03
CA VAL A 297 -22.62 8.40 19.58
C VAL A 297 -24.08 8.60 19.17
N SER A 298 -24.98 7.77 19.66
CA SER A 298 -26.42 7.91 19.36
C SER A 298 -27.03 9.24 19.84
N ARG A 299 -26.56 9.75 20.97
CA ARG A 299 -26.97 11.09 21.46
C ARG A 299 -26.42 12.20 20.58
N LEU A 300 -25.18 12.07 20.13
CA LEU A 300 -24.54 13.04 19.24
C LEU A 300 -25.29 13.12 17.91
N ASP A 301 -25.62 11.97 17.31
CA ASP A 301 -26.40 11.91 16.05
C ASP A 301 -27.77 12.60 16.20
N LYS A 302 -28.48 12.34 17.31
CA LYS A 302 -29.76 13.00 17.61
C LYS A 302 -29.59 14.51 17.78
N PHE A 303 -28.50 14.94 18.43
CA PHE A 303 -28.20 16.36 18.60
C PHE A 303 -27.89 17.03 17.27
N ILE A 304 -27.08 16.41 16.41
CA ILE A 304 -26.77 16.93 15.08
C ILE A 304 -28.06 17.09 14.28
N LEU A 305 -28.90 16.06 14.24
CA LEU A 305 -30.18 16.11 13.55
C LEU A 305 -31.10 17.20 14.12
N HIS A 306 -31.11 17.40 15.43
CA HIS A 306 -31.86 18.49 16.05
C HIS A 306 -31.32 19.85 15.63
N MET A 307 -29.98 20.02 15.57
CA MET A 307 -29.35 21.27 15.14
C MET A 307 -29.66 21.58 13.67
N GLU A 308 -29.58 20.60 12.79
CA GLU A 308 -29.93 20.75 11.36
C GLU A 308 -31.36 21.25 11.17
N ASN A 309 -32.31 20.76 11.97
CA ASN A 309 -33.73 21.09 11.84
C ASN A 309 -34.15 22.36 12.60
N HIS A 310 -33.41 22.79 13.62
CA HIS A 310 -33.88 23.84 14.55
C HIS A 310 -32.96 25.05 14.69
N TYR A 311 -31.66 24.90 14.36
CA TYR A 311 -30.69 25.97 14.56
C TYR A 311 -30.87 27.12 13.57
N PHE A 312 -31.24 26.81 12.32
CA PHE A 312 -31.46 27.80 11.29
C PHE A 312 -32.97 28.00 11.09
N LYS A 313 -33.51 28.97 11.79
CA LYS A 313 -34.88 29.42 11.55
C LYS A 313 -34.89 30.70 10.74
N ALA A 314 -35.73 30.74 9.74
CA ALA A 314 -36.00 31.99 9.04
C ALA A 314 -36.60 33.00 10.01
N ILE A 315 -35.97 34.15 10.18
CA ILE A 315 -36.45 35.23 11.01
C ILE A 315 -36.76 36.45 10.15
N ASN A 316 -37.88 37.09 10.47
CA ASN A 316 -38.23 38.34 9.83
C ASN A 316 -37.41 39.46 10.50
N VAL A 317 -36.48 40.06 9.75
CA VAL A 317 -35.69 41.21 10.23
C VAL A 317 -36.29 42.48 9.61
N LYS A 318 -36.70 43.37 10.49
CA LYS A 318 -37.21 44.69 10.09
C LYS A 318 -36.03 45.60 9.79
N ILE A 319 -35.75 45.80 8.51
CA ILE A 319 -34.60 46.59 8.06
C ILE A 319 -34.90 48.10 8.15
N THR A 320 -36.14 48.48 7.83
CA THR A 320 -36.63 49.85 7.96
C THR A 320 -38.05 49.85 8.49
N LYS A 321 -38.60 51.05 8.81
CA LYS A 321 -39.97 51.19 9.29
C LYS A 321 -41.02 50.58 8.35
N TYR A 322 -40.66 50.35 7.07
CA TYR A 322 -41.58 49.89 6.01
C TYR A 322 -41.16 48.65 5.23
N ILE A 323 -39.95 48.14 5.47
CA ILE A 323 -39.42 46.95 4.73
C ILE A 323 -39.07 45.85 5.74
N THR A 324 -39.79 44.72 5.60
CA THR A 324 -39.48 43.47 6.31
C THR A 324 -38.87 42.51 5.32
N CYS A 325 -37.66 42.02 5.58
CA CYS A 325 -36.98 41.05 4.76
C CYS A 325 -36.88 39.71 5.51
N LEU A 326 -37.16 38.64 4.82
CA LEU A 326 -36.97 37.30 5.34
C LEU A 326 -35.53 36.87 5.04
N LEU A 327 -34.69 36.74 6.08
CA LEU A 327 -33.34 36.28 5.96
C LEU A 327 -33.32 34.76 6.17
N TYR A 328 -32.95 34.04 5.07
CA TYR A 328 -32.65 32.64 5.10
C TYR A 328 -31.15 32.50 5.27
N THR A 329 -30.71 31.92 6.39
CA THR A 329 -29.35 31.41 6.53
C THR A 329 -29.42 29.91 6.29
N SER A 330 -29.15 29.49 5.06
CA SER A 330 -28.90 28.07 4.80
C SER A 330 -27.41 27.80 5.06
N PRO A 331 -27.04 26.70 5.70
CA PRO A 331 -25.65 26.21 5.62
C PRO A 331 -25.36 25.99 4.14
N SER A 332 -24.28 26.57 3.65
CA SER A 332 -23.72 26.24 2.34
C SER A 332 -23.32 24.76 2.36
N PRO A 333 -23.65 23.98 1.31
CA PRO A 333 -23.27 22.57 1.24
C PRO A 333 -21.76 22.35 1.30
#